data_8aebb57407f7f6cc8a99352192bb6e28
#
_entry.id   8aebb57407f7f6cc8a99352192bb6e28
#
_cell.length_a   1.000
_cell.length_b   1.000
_cell.length_c   1.000
_cell.angle_alpha   90.00
_cell.angle_beta   90.00
_cell.angle_gamma   90.00
#
_symmetry.space_group_name_H-M   'P 1'
#
loop_
_entity.id
_entity.type
_entity.pdbx_description
1 polymer ?
#
loop_
_entity_poly.entity_id
_entity_poly.type
_entity_poly.pdbx_seq_one_letter_code
_entity_poly.pdbx_strand_id
1 'polypeptide(L)'
;GRDMKVVCVEKANIERSGAVAQGLYAINCYMGMQWDENQPEDHVRYARNDLMGLVREDLGYDIARHVDSTVHKFEEWGLPIMKDPETGRYLREGKWQIMIHGESYKPIVAEAARKAASEIYNRIMVTHLLMDEAKLNRVAGAVGFNVRTGDFYVFRAKAVIVAAGGASHIFKPRAVGEGMGRTWYAPWSSASAYALPILAGAKMTQMENRIVLTRFKDGYGPVGAYFLHLKTYTENAYGDNYEPTWYENTKELVGDYIDRQPVPTCLRNHAFLEEVKAGRGPIRMVTKEAFQDPHKEQVGWENFLGMTIGQAVVWASQNIDPKHINPELTTSEPYVMGSHATCSGAWASGPSDYAPSDYQWGYNRMMTVEGLFGAGDTIGGTAHKFSSGSYTEGRIAAKAAVNYVNDMKNEKFQVSQKQYQDLKKTIFQPLENYQVGRNEIVAGTVSPSYILPLNGLQRLEQIMDEYVGGISAHYTTNEPLLTRGLELLGMLKEDLDHLAAEDLHQLQRAWELQHRFLSSESVTHHTMFRTETRWPGYYYRADHPKLNDTDWHCFTLSQYDRESGEWTMDKAPVYHIVD
;
A
#
# COMPACT_ATOMS: atom_id res chain seq x y z
N GLY A 1 10.37 24.83 5.11
CA GLY A 1 11.52 25.04 5.23
C GLY A 1 12.40 25.61 6.32
N ARG A 2 12.04 26.55 7.18
CA ARG A 2 12.86 27.02 8.31
C ARG A 2 14.38 26.96 8.05
N ASP A 3 14.84 27.54 6.93
CA ASP A 3 16.24 27.60 6.50
C ASP A 3 16.91 26.26 6.18
N MET A 4 16.13 25.19 6.02
CA MET A 4 16.62 23.89 5.60
C MET A 4 16.45 23.69 4.10
N LYS A 5 17.45 23.06 3.48
CA LYS A 5 17.31 22.58 2.09
C LYS A 5 16.46 21.32 2.09
N VAL A 6 15.30 21.38 1.45
CA VAL A 6 14.37 20.26 1.26
C VAL A 6 14.37 19.86 -0.20
N VAL A 7 14.73 18.62 -0.49
CA VAL A 7 14.75 18.06 -1.84
C VAL A 7 13.67 16.98 -1.96
N CYS A 8 12.83 17.10 -2.99
CA CYS A 8 11.84 16.10 -3.34
C CYS A 8 12.32 15.32 -4.57
N VAL A 9 12.28 14.00 -4.51
CA VAL A 9 12.71 13.11 -5.58
C VAL A 9 11.55 12.22 -6.00
N GLU A 10 11.19 12.23 -7.28
CA GLU A 10 10.04 11.51 -7.83
C GLU A 10 10.45 10.67 -9.04
N LYS A 11 10.06 9.40 -9.05
CA LYS A 11 10.34 8.47 -10.15
C LYS A 11 9.70 8.90 -11.47
N ALA A 12 8.49 9.42 -11.41
CA ALA A 12 7.75 9.87 -12.60
C ALA A 12 7.70 11.39 -12.67
N ASN A 13 6.54 11.99 -12.44
CA ASN A 13 6.33 13.42 -12.39
C ASN A 13 5.45 13.74 -11.19
N ILE A 14 5.87 14.67 -10.35
CA ILE A 14 5.18 15.03 -9.12
C ILE A 14 3.71 15.42 -9.32
N GLU A 15 3.35 15.95 -10.49
CA GLU A 15 1.97 16.38 -10.77
C GLU A 15 1.00 15.24 -11.05
N ARG A 16 1.49 14.11 -11.56
CA ARG A 16 0.67 13.04 -12.15
C ARG A 16 1.14 11.64 -11.77
N SER A 17 1.79 11.47 -10.63
CA SER A 17 2.28 10.17 -10.18
C SER A 17 1.51 9.65 -8.96
N GLY A 18 1.56 8.33 -8.79
CA GLY A 18 0.98 7.61 -7.66
C GLY A 18 -0.54 7.42 -7.75
N ALA A 19 -1.09 6.76 -6.74
CA ALA A 19 -2.50 6.39 -6.70
C ALA A 19 -3.45 7.60 -6.73
N VAL A 20 -3.11 8.67 -6.03
CA VAL A 20 -3.95 9.89 -5.97
C VAL A 20 -4.02 10.67 -7.28
N ALA A 21 -3.16 10.35 -8.26
CA ALA A 21 -3.21 10.96 -9.59
C ALA A 21 -4.38 10.44 -10.45
N GLN A 22 -5.03 9.36 -10.04
CA GLN A 22 -6.21 8.81 -10.70
C GLN A 22 -7.49 9.62 -10.39
N GLY A 23 -7.42 10.55 -9.45
CA GLY A 23 -8.55 11.29 -8.91
C GLY A 23 -9.06 10.70 -7.60
N LEU A 24 -9.77 11.53 -6.85
CA LEU A 24 -10.40 11.17 -5.58
C LEU A 24 -11.78 11.78 -5.53
N TYR A 25 -12.74 11.08 -4.94
CA TYR A 25 -14.09 11.59 -4.72
C TYR A 25 -14.29 12.13 -3.30
N ALA A 26 -13.56 11.57 -2.34
CA ALA A 26 -13.64 11.94 -0.94
C ALA A 26 -12.27 11.87 -0.27
N ILE A 27 -12.12 12.59 0.82
CA ILE A 27 -11.00 12.49 1.76
C ILE A 27 -11.52 12.15 3.14
N ASN A 28 -10.76 11.37 3.91
CA ASN A 28 -11.14 11.08 5.28
C ASN A 28 -10.83 12.24 6.21
N CYS A 29 -11.76 12.52 7.11
CA CYS A 29 -11.59 13.41 8.24
C CYS A 29 -12.16 12.71 9.48
N TYR A 30 -11.30 12.36 10.42
CA TYR A 30 -11.70 11.56 11.58
C TYR A 30 -12.16 12.40 12.76
N MET A 31 -11.89 13.68 12.71
CA MET A 31 -12.27 14.62 13.75
C MET A 31 -13.60 15.29 13.47
N GLY A 32 -14.07 15.99 14.45
CA GLY A 32 -15.30 16.71 14.40
C GLY A 32 -15.36 17.80 13.34
N MET A 33 -14.28 18.54 13.09
CA MET A 33 -14.33 19.77 12.30
C MET A 33 -15.63 20.56 12.55
N GLN A 34 -16.72 20.08 11.94
CA GLN A 34 -18.08 20.60 12.09
C GLN A 34 -19.05 19.59 12.72
N TRP A 35 -18.54 18.45 13.19
CA TRP A 35 -19.32 17.33 13.75
C TRP A 35 -18.71 16.90 15.08
N ASP A 36 -19.23 17.45 16.16
CA ASP A 36 -18.70 17.27 17.52
C ASP A 36 -18.78 15.80 18.02
N GLU A 37 -19.56 14.98 17.35
CA GLU A 37 -19.68 13.55 17.67
C GLU A 37 -18.46 12.70 17.27
N ASN A 38 -17.56 13.23 16.44
CA ASN A 38 -16.36 12.49 16.02
C ASN A 38 -15.16 12.86 16.91
N GLN A 39 -14.51 11.84 17.47
CA GLN A 39 -13.32 11.96 18.28
C GLN A 39 -12.19 11.11 17.72
N PRO A 40 -10.91 11.43 17.98
CA PRO A 40 -9.77 10.63 17.51
C PRO A 40 -9.85 9.17 17.91
N GLU A 41 -10.38 8.91 19.11
CA GLU A 41 -10.61 7.58 19.67
C GLU A 41 -11.53 6.73 18.80
N ASP A 42 -12.51 7.35 18.15
CA ASP A 42 -13.45 6.64 17.28
C ASP A 42 -12.74 6.03 16.07
N HIS A 43 -11.75 6.75 15.50
CA HIS A 43 -10.93 6.23 14.42
C HIS A 43 -10.10 5.03 14.89
N VAL A 44 -9.51 5.13 16.08
CA VAL A 44 -8.70 4.05 16.67
C VAL A 44 -9.56 2.80 16.90
N ARG A 45 -10.76 2.96 17.50
CA ARG A 45 -11.71 1.85 17.70
C ARG A 45 -12.13 1.21 16.39
N TYR A 46 -12.38 2.03 15.37
CA TYR A 46 -12.72 1.54 14.04
C TYR A 46 -11.57 0.73 13.42
N ALA A 47 -10.34 1.26 13.44
CA ALA A 47 -9.18 0.56 12.91
C ALA A 47 -8.86 -0.73 13.69
N ARG A 48 -8.96 -0.68 15.03
CA ARG A 48 -8.82 -1.86 15.90
C ARG A 48 -9.82 -2.96 15.52
N ASN A 49 -11.06 -2.58 15.29
CA ASN A 49 -12.10 -3.54 14.90
C ASN A 49 -11.80 -4.13 13.52
N ASP A 50 -11.51 -3.30 12.52
CA ASP A 50 -11.29 -3.74 11.14
C ASP A 50 -10.03 -4.61 10.99
N LEU A 51 -9.00 -4.34 11.78
CA LEU A 51 -7.77 -5.13 11.82
C LEU A 51 -7.79 -6.28 12.84
N MET A 52 -8.95 -6.57 13.41
CA MET A 52 -9.12 -7.64 14.41
C MET A 52 -8.10 -7.57 15.54
N GLY A 53 -7.98 -6.41 16.17
CA GLY A 53 -7.16 -6.16 17.34
C GLY A 53 -5.73 -5.68 17.05
N LEU A 54 -5.21 -5.91 15.87
CA LEU A 54 -3.80 -5.64 15.55
C LEU A 54 -3.58 -4.25 14.94
N VAL A 55 -3.60 -3.22 15.76
CA VAL A 55 -3.34 -1.83 15.35
C VAL A 55 -2.41 -1.12 16.32
N ARG A 56 -1.46 -0.35 15.81
CA ARG A 56 -0.66 0.65 16.54
C ARG A 56 -1.56 1.86 16.81
N GLU A 57 -2.23 1.83 17.96
CA GLU A 57 -3.21 2.84 18.34
C GLU A 57 -2.59 4.22 18.52
N ASP A 58 -1.36 4.28 18.98
CA ASP A 58 -0.58 5.51 19.12
C ASP A 58 -0.39 6.22 17.77
N LEU A 59 -0.06 5.48 16.71
CA LEU A 59 0.10 6.03 15.37
C LEU A 59 -1.24 6.46 14.76
N GLY A 60 -2.28 5.63 14.94
CA GLY A 60 -3.65 5.92 14.47
C GLY A 60 -4.25 7.16 15.15
N TYR A 61 -4.12 7.24 16.46
CA TYR A 61 -4.58 8.39 17.25
C TYR A 61 -3.88 9.69 16.84
N ASP A 62 -2.55 9.62 16.61
CA ASP A 62 -1.76 10.77 16.17
C ASP A 62 -2.18 11.29 14.79
N ILE A 63 -2.52 10.41 13.86
CA ILE A 63 -3.10 10.82 12.57
C ILE A 63 -4.47 11.45 12.79
N ALA A 64 -5.35 10.82 13.55
CA ALA A 64 -6.73 11.26 13.74
C ALA A 64 -6.81 12.66 14.37
N ARG A 65 -6.00 12.94 15.40
CA ARG A 65 -5.98 14.27 16.06
C ARG A 65 -5.41 15.40 15.19
N HIS A 66 -4.74 15.08 14.08
CA HIS A 66 -4.09 16.06 13.20
C HIS A 66 -4.72 16.19 11.81
N VAL A 67 -5.63 15.28 11.42
CA VAL A 67 -6.15 15.22 10.05
C VAL A 67 -6.98 16.45 9.67
N ASP A 68 -7.73 17.04 10.60
CA ASP A 68 -8.53 18.25 10.35
C ASP A 68 -7.65 19.40 9.88
N SER A 69 -6.52 19.63 10.54
CA SER A 69 -5.58 20.67 10.14
C SER A 69 -4.96 20.39 8.76
N THR A 70 -4.96 19.16 8.29
CA THR A 70 -4.55 18.80 6.92
C THR A 70 -5.64 19.16 5.91
N VAL A 71 -6.91 18.88 6.22
CA VAL A 71 -8.05 19.24 5.37
C VAL A 71 -8.12 20.76 5.17
N HIS A 72 -7.95 21.55 6.23
CA HIS A 72 -7.85 23.00 6.12
C HIS A 72 -6.69 23.46 5.22
N LYS A 73 -5.55 22.75 5.26
CA LYS A 73 -4.44 23.07 4.34
C LYS A 73 -4.80 22.77 2.88
N PHE A 74 -5.50 21.69 2.62
CA PHE A 74 -5.98 21.40 1.26
C PHE A 74 -6.93 22.51 0.76
N GLU A 75 -7.82 22.99 1.61
CA GLU A 75 -8.72 24.09 1.28
C GLU A 75 -7.95 25.40 1.02
N GLU A 76 -6.96 25.74 1.87
CA GLU A 76 -6.08 26.90 1.66
C GLU A 76 -5.33 26.83 0.31
N TRP A 77 -4.99 25.64 -0.16
CA TRP A 77 -4.32 25.43 -1.44
C TRP A 77 -5.28 25.44 -2.63
N GLY A 78 -6.57 25.55 -2.37
CA GLY A 78 -7.60 25.65 -3.40
C GLY A 78 -8.19 24.30 -3.83
N LEU A 79 -8.09 23.26 -3.00
CA LEU A 79 -8.81 22.01 -3.27
C LEU A 79 -10.32 22.28 -3.18
N PRO A 80 -11.10 21.97 -4.23
CA PRO A 80 -12.54 22.14 -4.21
C PRO A 80 -13.19 21.14 -3.26
N ILE A 81 -13.57 21.59 -2.07
CA ILE A 81 -14.33 20.80 -1.08
C ILE A 81 -15.80 21.16 -1.24
N MET A 82 -16.65 20.14 -1.36
CA MET A 82 -18.08 20.32 -1.50
C MET A 82 -18.67 20.82 -0.18
N LYS A 83 -19.52 21.83 -0.25
CA LYS A 83 -20.22 22.40 0.89
C LYS A 83 -21.71 22.46 0.64
N ASP A 84 -22.47 22.25 1.68
CA ASP A 84 -23.89 22.47 1.70
C ASP A 84 -24.19 23.97 1.42
N PRO A 85 -25.01 24.31 0.43
CA PRO A 85 -25.23 25.70 0.02
C PRO A 85 -25.99 26.52 1.06
N GLU A 86 -26.79 25.91 1.93
CA GLU A 86 -27.60 26.60 2.94
C GLU A 86 -26.80 26.83 4.22
N THR A 87 -26.06 25.82 4.68
CA THR A 87 -25.35 25.86 5.97
C THR A 87 -23.86 26.22 5.84
N GLY A 88 -23.28 26.11 4.65
CA GLY A 88 -21.85 26.29 4.40
C GLY A 88 -20.96 25.19 4.99
N ARG A 89 -21.55 24.15 5.57
CA ARG A 89 -20.82 23.00 6.11
C ARG A 89 -20.29 22.10 5.00
N TYR A 90 -19.18 21.41 5.28
CA TYR A 90 -18.68 20.40 4.35
C TYR A 90 -19.71 19.28 4.15
N LEU A 91 -19.90 18.85 2.91
CA LEU A 91 -20.69 17.66 2.62
C LEU A 91 -19.94 16.43 3.06
N ARG A 92 -20.61 15.59 3.80
CA ARG A 92 -20.06 14.37 4.41
C ARG A 92 -20.84 13.14 3.96
N GLU A 93 -20.14 12.08 3.64
CA GLU A 93 -20.73 10.76 3.49
C GLU A 93 -20.22 9.78 4.54
N GLY A 94 -21.13 9.00 5.12
CA GLY A 94 -20.81 8.16 6.26
C GLY A 94 -20.30 8.99 7.44
N LYS A 95 -19.45 8.38 8.26
CA LYS A 95 -18.94 9.03 9.50
C LYS A 95 -17.70 9.91 9.26
N TRP A 96 -16.88 9.60 8.24
CA TRP A 96 -15.53 10.17 8.10
C TRP A 96 -15.24 10.86 6.77
N GLN A 97 -16.02 10.67 5.73
CA GLN A 97 -15.65 11.09 4.39
C GLN A 97 -16.19 12.49 4.08
N ILE A 98 -15.28 13.39 3.73
CA ILE A 98 -15.61 14.71 3.20
C ILE A 98 -15.55 14.68 1.68
N MET A 99 -16.59 15.17 1.03
CA MET A 99 -16.73 15.13 -0.42
C MET A 99 -15.90 16.21 -1.08
N ILE A 100 -15.18 15.86 -2.15
CA ILE A 100 -14.31 16.76 -2.90
C ILE A 100 -14.46 16.57 -4.41
N HIS A 101 -14.08 17.56 -5.18
CA HIS A 101 -13.80 17.43 -6.61
C HIS A 101 -12.32 17.08 -6.79
N GLY A 102 -12.02 15.79 -6.76
CA GLY A 102 -10.66 15.30 -6.57
C GLY A 102 -9.81 15.17 -7.82
N GLU A 103 -10.31 15.52 -9.01
CA GLU A 103 -9.53 15.49 -10.24
C GLU A 103 -8.31 16.43 -10.19
N SER A 104 -8.47 17.56 -9.55
CA SER A 104 -7.42 18.56 -9.34
C SER A 104 -6.56 18.33 -8.10
N TYR A 105 -6.85 17.31 -7.29
CA TYR A 105 -6.14 17.04 -6.03
C TYR A 105 -4.63 16.95 -6.22
N LYS A 106 -4.17 16.09 -7.13
CA LYS A 106 -2.72 15.89 -7.33
C LYS A 106 -1.99 17.12 -7.85
N PRO A 107 -2.48 17.86 -8.87
CA PRO A 107 -1.89 19.14 -9.30
C PRO A 107 -1.81 20.18 -8.19
N ILE A 108 -2.87 20.32 -7.37
CA ILE A 108 -2.92 21.30 -6.27
C ILE A 108 -1.86 20.99 -5.21
N VAL A 109 -1.78 19.73 -4.78
CA VAL A 109 -0.77 19.30 -3.79
C VAL A 109 0.64 19.41 -4.36
N ALA A 110 0.84 19.09 -5.65
CA ALA A 110 2.13 19.23 -6.32
C ALA A 110 2.57 20.70 -6.41
N GLU A 111 1.65 21.62 -6.68
CA GLU A 111 1.95 23.05 -6.70
C GLU A 111 2.33 23.57 -5.30
N ALA A 112 1.65 23.13 -4.27
CA ALA A 112 2.03 23.42 -2.89
C ALA A 112 3.44 22.89 -2.55
N ALA A 113 3.76 21.68 -3.01
CA ALA A 113 5.08 21.10 -2.85
C ALA A 113 6.17 21.90 -3.60
N ARG A 114 5.89 22.38 -4.82
CA ARG A 114 6.82 23.25 -5.59
C ARG A 114 7.14 24.54 -4.88
N LYS A 115 6.15 25.15 -4.24
CA LYS A 115 6.33 26.38 -3.47
C LYS A 115 7.13 26.17 -2.18
N ALA A 116 7.06 24.96 -1.61
CA ALA A 116 7.67 24.63 -0.32
C ALA A 116 9.07 24.00 -0.43
N ALA A 117 9.32 23.19 -1.45
CA ALA A 117 10.59 22.49 -1.63
C ALA A 117 11.68 23.42 -2.18
N SER A 118 12.93 23.19 -1.77
CA SER A 118 14.08 23.90 -2.33
C SER A 118 14.36 23.42 -3.75
N GLU A 119 14.25 22.13 -4.00
CA GLU A 119 14.47 21.50 -5.30
C GLU A 119 13.53 20.31 -5.47
N ILE A 120 13.08 20.07 -6.71
CA ILE A 120 12.28 18.90 -7.09
C ILE A 120 12.94 18.23 -8.30
N TYR A 121 13.27 16.96 -8.13
CA TYR A 121 13.83 16.12 -9.16
C TYR A 121 12.79 15.10 -9.63
N ASN A 122 12.22 15.30 -10.81
CA ASN A 122 11.37 14.34 -11.49
C ASN A 122 12.20 13.35 -12.31
N ARG A 123 11.65 12.20 -12.59
CA ARG A 123 12.26 11.14 -13.39
C ARG A 123 13.50 10.51 -12.76
N ILE A 124 13.59 10.53 -11.44
CA ILE A 124 14.69 9.87 -10.71
C ILE A 124 14.16 8.63 -10.01
N MET A 125 14.61 7.46 -10.44
CA MET A 125 14.40 6.20 -9.71
C MET A 125 15.43 6.12 -8.59
N VAL A 126 14.98 6.27 -7.35
CA VAL A 126 15.80 5.99 -6.17
C VAL A 126 15.86 4.48 -5.97
N THR A 127 17.06 3.94 -5.94
CA THR A 127 17.29 2.49 -5.85
C THR A 127 17.82 2.04 -4.51
N HIS A 128 18.62 2.89 -3.85
CA HIS A 128 19.25 2.59 -2.56
C HIS A 128 19.30 3.82 -1.66
N LEU A 129 19.31 3.56 -0.36
CA LEU A 129 19.69 4.55 0.64
C LEU A 129 21.21 4.52 0.85
N LEU A 130 21.79 5.69 1.13
CA LEU A 130 23.16 5.80 1.59
C LEU A 130 23.22 5.65 3.10
N MET A 131 24.14 4.82 3.57
CA MET A 131 24.37 4.61 4.99
C MET A 131 25.59 5.38 5.47
N ASP A 132 25.53 5.86 6.68
CA ASP A 132 26.63 6.57 7.31
C ASP A 132 27.75 5.60 7.72
N GLU A 133 28.96 5.83 7.21
CA GLU A 133 30.13 4.99 7.53
C GLU A 133 30.72 5.29 8.92
N ALA A 134 30.40 6.46 9.50
CA ALA A 134 30.83 6.82 10.86
C ALA A 134 29.94 6.23 11.94
N LYS A 135 28.68 5.91 11.60
CA LYS A 135 27.70 5.37 12.53
C LYS A 135 26.82 4.34 11.83
N LEU A 136 27.07 3.09 12.12
CA LEU A 136 26.19 2.00 11.65
C LEU A 136 24.73 2.27 12.04
N ASN A 137 23.80 1.82 11.21
CA ASN A 137 22.37 1.99 11.40
C ASN A 137 21.89 3.45 11.34
N ARG A 138 22.57 4.32 10.60
CA ARG A 138 22.14 5.71 10.33
C ARG A 138 22.13 5.98 8.83
N VAL A 139 21.03 6.56 8.33
CA VAL A 139 20.95 6.97 6.92
C VAL A 139 21.74 8.26 6.70
N ALA A 140 22.35 8.39 5.53
CA ALA A 140 23.13 9.58 5.12
C ALA A 140 22.70 10.14 3.76
N GLY A 141 21.61 9.62 3.19
CA GLY A 141 21.08 10.07 1.92
C GLY A 141 20.50 8.94 1.06
N ALA A 142 20.50 9.17 -0.26
CA ALA A 142 19.99 8.21 -1.23
C ALA A 142 20.74 8.33 -2.57
N VAL A 143 20.70 7.29 -3.37
CA VAL A 143 21.16 7.30 -4.75
C VAL A 143 20.10 6.80 -5.70
N GLY A 144 20.19 7.25 -6.94
CA GLY A 144 19.29 6.84 -8.00
C GLY A 144 19.81 7.29 -9.37
N PHE A 145 19.00 7.08 -10.38
CA PHE A 145 19.32 7.50 -11.73
C PHE A 145 18.12 8.13 -12.43
N ASN A 146 18.42 9.03 -13.37
CA ASN A 146 17.38 9.60 -14.22
C ASN A 146 16.94 8.54 -15.25
N VAL A 147 15.67 8.20 -15.25
CA VAL A 147 15.11 7.12 -16.08
C VAL A 147 15.06 7.47 -17.58
N ARG A 148 15.39 8.71 -17.95
CA ARG A 148 15.42 9.16 -19.35
C ARG A 148 16.83 9.46 -19.87
N THR A 149 17.69 10.02 -19.01
CA THR A 149 19.04 10.43 -19.41
C THR A 149 20.13 9.46 -18.96
N GLY A 150 19.83 8.61 -17.95
CA GLY A 150 20.80 7.71 -17.35
C GLY A 150 21.77 8.39 -16.38
N ASP A 151 21.61 9.68 -16.10
CA ASP A 151 22.47 10.38 -15.15
C ASP A 151 22.32 9.78 -13.75
N PHE A 152 23.45 9.53 -13.10
CA PHE A 152 23.50 9.04 -11.73
C PHE A 152 23.43 10.19 -10.74
N TYR A 153 22.57 10.07 -9.73
CA TYR A 153 22.35 11.08 -8.70
C TYR A 153 22.73 10.57 -7.31
N VAL A 154 23.39 11.44 -6.57
CA VAL A 154 23.74 11.24 -5.16
C VAL A 154 23.11 12.36 -4.35
N PHE A 155 22.15 12.03 -3.49
CA PHE A 155 21.50 12.96 -2.57
C PHE A 155 22.07 12.73 -1.16
N ARG A 156 22.90 13.64 -0.68
CA ARG A 156 23.40 13.60 0.70
C ARG A 156 22.42 14.32 1.61
N ALA A 157 21.93 13.64 2.62
CA ALA A 157 20.92 14.17 3.53
C ALA A 157 21.11 13.63 4.95
N LYS A 158 20.85 14.46 5.94
CA LYS A 158 20.84 14.04 7.35
C LYS A 158 19.58 13.25 7.71
N ALA A 159 18.47 13.50 7.00
CA ALA A 159 17.24 12.76 7.15
C ALA A 159 16.64 12.41 5.78
N VAL A 160 16.04 11.25 5.69
CA VAL A 160 15.30 10.79 4.50
C VAL A 160 13.89 10.41 4.93
N ILE A 161 12.89 10.91 4.20
CA ILE A 161 11.49 10.53 4.36
C ILE A 161 11.10 9.69 3.16
N VAL A 162 10.76 8.41 3.37
CA VAL A 162 10.25 7.53 2.33
C VAL A 162 8.72 7.61 2.31
N ALA A 163 8.16 7.99 1.15
CA ALA A 163 6.72 8.12 0.92
C ALA A 163 6.36 7.64 -0.50
N ALA A 164 6.85 6.44 -0.87
CA ALA A 164 6.84 5.95 -2.24
C ALA A 164 5.60 5.11 -2.60
N GLY A 165 4.57 5.11 -1.78
CA GLY A 165 3.33 4.35 -1.97
C GLY A 165 3.49 2.86 -1.66
N GLY A 166 2.47 2.06 -1.93
CA GLY A 166 2.47 0.63 -1.69
C GLY A 166 3.04 -0.21 -2.84
N ALA A 167 2.54 -1.44 -2.99
CA ALA A 167 3.00 -2.36 -4.01
C ALA A 167 1.86 -3.02 -4.77
N SER A 168 1.93 -2.91 -6.09
CA SER A 168 1.21 -3.71 -7.08
C SER A 168 2.17 -4.68 -7.78
N HIS A 169 1.63 -5.67 -8.47
CA HIS A 169 2.43 -6.65 -9.22
C HIS A 169 3.43 -7.46 -8.35
N ILE A 170 3.05 -7.72 -7.11
CA ILE A 170 3.67 -8.76 -6.27
C ILE A 170 2.99 -10.11 -6.55
N PHE A 171 1.66 -10.10 -6.68
CA PHE A 171 0.86 -11.25 -7.08
C PHE A 171 0.41 -11.11 -8.53
N LYS A 172 0.21 -12.24 -9.18
CA LYS A 172 -0.28 -12.27 -10.56
C LYS A 172 -1.64 -11.57 -10.68
N PRO A 173 -1.79 -10.60 -11.58
CA PRO A 173 -3.06 -9.96 -11.85
C PRO A 173 -4.13 -10.94 -12.30
N ARG A 174 -5.39 -10.68 -11.96
CA ARG A 174 -6.52 -11.51 -12.40
C ARG A 174 -6.65 -11.55 -13.92
N ALA A 175 -6.41 -10.44 -14.56
CA ALA A 175 -6.57 -10.29 -15.98
C ALA A 175 -5.31 -10.72 -16.74
N VAL A 176 -5.26 -11.98 -17.12
CA VAL A 176 -4.16 -12.55 -17.91
C VAL A 176 -4.17 -11.92 -19.32
N GLY A 177 -3.01 -11.47 -19.78
CA GLY A 177 -2.86 -10.84 -21.09
C GLY A 177 -3.27 -9.37 -21.16
N GLU A 178 -3.86 -8.83 -20.13
CA GLU A 178 -4.22 -7.40 -20.05
C GLU A 178 -3.04 -6.50 -19.65
N GLY A 179 -1.92 -7.12 -19.32
CA GLY A 179 -0.71 -6.43 -18.98
C GLY A 179 -0.80 -5.59 -17.70
N MET A 180 0.20 -4.79 -17.49
CA MET A 180 0.39 -3.98 -16.27
C MET A 180 -0.61 -2.81 -16.13
N GLY A 181 -1.56 -2.65 -17.03
CA GLY A 181 -2.46 -1.50 -17.07
C GLY A 181 -3.82 -1.68 -16.40
N ARG A 182 -4.18 -2.89 -15.95
CA ARG A 182 -5.51 -3.17 -15.35
C ARG A 182 -5.46 -3.61 -13.90
N THR A 183 -4.63 -2.96 -13.11
CA THR A 183 -4.66 -3.10 -11.67
C THR A 183 -5.50 -2.00 -11.05
N TRP A 184 -6.20 -2.28 -9.95
CA TRP A 184 -6.94 -1.25 -9.23
C TRP A 184 -6.00 -0.21 -8.61
N TYR A 185 -4.88 -0.63 -8.09
CA TYR A 185 -3.86 0.26 -7.52
C TYR A 185 -2.91 0.76 -8.61
N ALA A 186 -2.20 1.85 -8.34
CA ALA A 186 -1.25 2.41 -9.30
C ALA A 186 -0.23 1.34 -9.77
N PRO A 187 -0.20 0.94 -11.05
CA PRO A 187 0.57 -0.22 -11.51
C PRO A 187 2.09 -0.03 -11.37
N TRP A 188 2.53 1.21 -11.28
CA TRP A 188 3.93 1.56 -11.12
C TRP A 188 4.36 1.82 -9.67
N SER A 189 3.48 1.56 -8.70
CA SER A 189 3.84 1.43 -7.28
C SER A 189 4.57 0.11 -7.10
N SER A 190 5.90 0.18 -7.08
CA SER A 190 6.81 -0.95 -7.25
C SER A 190 7.48 -1.39 -5.97
N ALA A 191 6.80 -1.24 -4.83
CA ALA A 191 7.30 -1.65 -3.52
C ALA A 191 8.53 -0.89 -3.00
N SER A 192 8.95 0.19 -3.63
CA SER A 192 10.11 0.98 -3.16
C SER A 192 9.94 1.50 -1.73
N ALA A 193 8.69 1.74 -1.30
CA ALA A 193 8.36 2.14 0.06
C ALA A 193 8.75 1.09 1.12
N TYR A 194 8.81 -0.16 0.74
CA TYR A 194 9.20 -1.28 1.61
C TYR A 194 10.66 -1.70 1.36
N ALA A 195 11.06 -1.81 0.09
CA ALA A 195 12.40 -2.27 -0.26
C ALA A 195 13.51 -1.33 0.23
N LEU A 196 13.32 -0.02 0.16
CA LEU A 196 14.33 0.94 0.64
C LEU A 196 14.58 0.81 2.16
N PRO A 197 13.56 0.77 3.04
CA PRO A 197 13.76 0.44 4.45
C PRO A 197 14.38 -0.94 4.68
N ILE A 198 13.94 -1.98 3.98
CA ILE A 198 14.48 -3.34 4.09
C ILE A 198 15.97 -3.35 3.79
N LEU A 199 16.40 -2.75 2.68
CA LEU A 199 17.81 -2.64 2.30
C LEU A 199 18.65 -1.83 3.28
N ALA A 200 18.02 -0.89 4.00
CA ALA A 200 18.68 -0.13 5.06
C ALA A 200 18.76 -0.89 6.40
N GLY A 201 18.14 -2.07 6.51
CA GLY A 201 18.09 -2.88 7.73
C GLY A 201 16.99 -2.45 8.71
N ALA A 202 16.00 -1.68 8.28
CA ALA A 202 14.87 -1.32 9.11
C ALA A 202 13.96 -2.55 9.37
N LYS A 203 13.37 -2.62 10.56
CA LYS A 203 12.34 -3.61 10.86
C LYS A 203 11.06 -3.29 10.09
N MET A 204 10.46 -4.35 9.53
CA MET A 204 9.14 -4.30 8.90
C MET A 204 8.10 -4.94 9.81
N THR A 205 6.83 -4.58 9.65
CA THR A 205 5.73 -5.15 10.43
C THR A 205 4.56 -5.56 9.56
N GLN A 206 3.90 -6.64 9.96
CA GLN A 206 2.62 -7.13 9.42
C GLN A 206 2.59 -7.21 7.88
N MET A 207 3.71 -7.59 7.25
CA MET A 207 3.78 -7.68 5.79
C MET A 207 2.89 -8.79 5.22
N GLU A 208 2.41 -9.72 6.04
CA GLU A 208 1.37 -10.69 5.70
C GLU A 208 0.00 -10.06 5.51
N ASN A 209 -0.26 -8.90 6.12
CA ASN A 209 -1.54 -8.19 6.03
C ASN A 209 -1.66 -7.44 4.72
N ARG A 210 -2.15 -8.12 3.71
CA ARG A 210 -2.39 -7.65 2.34
C ARG A 210 -3.88 -7.48 2.09
N ILE A 211 -4.25 -6.60 1.17
CA ILE A 211 -5.66 -6.37 0.83
C ILE A 211 -6.06 -7.09 -0.46
N VAL A 212 -7.21 -7.71 -0.44
CA VAL A 212 -7.95 -8.19 -1.61
C VAL A 212 -9.22 -7.35 -1.72
N LEU A 213 -9.42 -6.72 -2.84
CA LEU A 213 -10.54 -5.82 -3.08
C LEU A 213 -11.65 -6.53 -3.86
N THR A 214 -12.89 -6.32 -3.46
CA THR A 214 -14.03 -6.57 -4.33
C THR A 214 -14.16 -5.40 -5.31
N ARG A 215 -14.32 -5.69 -6.59
CA ARG A 215 -14.47 -4.69 -7.67
C ARG A 215 -15.45 -5.17 -8.74
N PHE A 216 -15.89 -4.25 -9.58
CA PHE A 216 -16.66 -4.65 -10.77
C PHE A 216 -15.78 -5.48 -11.71
N LYS A 217 -16.37 -6.53 -12.27
CA LYS A 217 -15.70 -7.35 -13.27
C LYS A 217 -15.31 -6.49 -14.47
N ASP A 218 -14.10 -6.70 -14.95
CA ASP A 218 -13.49 -5.93 -16.05
C ASP A 218 -13.39 -4.42 -15.80
N GLY A 219 -13.56 -4.00 -14.54
CA GLY A 219 -13.57 -2.61 -14.13
C GLY A 219 -12.39 -2.19 -13.28
N TYR A 220 -12.33 -0.89 -12.97
CA TYR A 220 -11.23 -0.23 -12.28
C TYR A 220 -11.58 0.33 -10.92
N GLY A 221 -12.86 0.48 -10.61
CA GLY A 221 -13.28 1.22 -9.43
C GLY A 221 -13.41 0.37 -8.18
N PRO A 222 -13.13 0.96 -7.00
CA PRO A 222 -13.47 0.35 -5.74
C PRO A 222 -14.98 0.31 -5.57
N VAL A 223 -15.55 -0.84 -5.21
CA VAL A 223 -17.01 -0.96 -5.02
C VAL A 223 -17.47 -0.57 -3.62
N GLY A 224 -16.56 -0.50 -2.63
CA GLY A 224 -16.92 -0.23 -1.24
C GLY A 224 -17.71 1.07 -1.03
N ALA A 225 -17.34 2.13 -1.73
CA ALA A 225 -18.07 3.40 -1.69
C ALA A 225 -19.50 3.27 -2.23
N TYR A 226 -19.71 2.50 -3.32
CA TYR A 226 -21.05 2.33 -3.90
C TYR A 226 -22.02 1.59 -2.98
N PHE A 227 -21.55 0.63 -2.17
CA PHE A 227 -22.40 0.02 -1.16
C PHE A 227 -22.91 1.03 -0.14
N LEU A 228 -22.06 1.98 0.26
CA LEU A 228 -22.45 3.05 1.19
C LEU A 228 -23.44 4.03 0.56
N HIS A 229 -23.17 4.50 -0.66
CA HIS A 229 -24.01 5.49 -1.35
C HIS A 229 -25.37 4.92 -1.74
N LEU A 230 -25.39 3.73 -2.31
CA LEU A 230 -26.62 3.10 -2.78
C LEU A 230 -27.36 2.36 -1.65
N LYS A 231 -26.72 2.15 -0.50
CA LYS A 231 -27.25 1.33 0.61
C LYS A 231 -27.76 -0.02 0.08
N THR A 232 -26.91 -0.69 -0.68
CA THR A 232 -27.22 -1.94 -1.36
C THR A 232 -26.40 -3.10 -0.80
N TYR A 233 -26.64 -4.29 -1.31
CA TYR A 233 -26.02 -5.54 -0.91
C TYR A 233 -25.56 -6.34 -2.13
N THR A 234 -24.99 -7.51 -1.89
CA THR A 234 -24.60 -8.45 -2.94
C THR A 234 -25.60 -9.62 -3.03
N GLU A 235 -25.81 -10.12 -4.25
CA GLU A 235 -26.56 -11.33 -4.51
C GLU A 235 -25.69 -12.39 -5.20
N ASN A 236 -25.99 -13.67 -4.97
CA ASN A 236 -25.40 -14.78 -5.69
C ASN A 236 -26.11 -15.03 -7.04
N ALA A 237 -25.73 -16.11 -7.75
CA ALA A 237 -26.34 -16.47 -9.03
C ALA A 237 -27.84 -16.78 -8.96
N TYR A 238 -28.36 -17.11 -7.77
CA TYR A 238 -29.77 -17.42 -7.55
C TYR A 238 -30.58 -16.20 -7.09
N GLY A 239 -29.96 -15.06 -6.89
CA GLY A 239 -30.59 -13.83 -6.41
C GLY A 239 -30.67 -13.73 -4.88
N ASP A 240 -29.96 -14.60 -4.14
CA ASP A 240 -29.99 -14.59 -2.68
C ASP A 240 -28.96 -13.62 -2.11
N ASN A 241 -29.37 -12.86 -1.08
CA ASN A 241 -28.45 -12.18 -0.19
C ASN A 241 -27.81 -13.20 0.76
N TYR A 242 -26.57 -13.55 0.52
CA TYR A 242 -25.86 -14.62 1.22
C TYR A 242 -25.05 -14.12 2.45
N GLU A 243 -24.82 -12.83 2.56
CA GLU A 243 -23.93 -12.26 3.60
C GLU A 243 -24.36 -12.66 5.03
N PRO A 244 -25.65 -12.59 5.42
CA PRO A 244 -26.05 -12.97 6.79
C PRO A 244 -25.70 -14.42 7.13
N THR A 245 -25.92 -15.35 6.20
CA THR A 245 -25.63 -16.79 6.42
C THR A 245 -24.13 -17.01 6.62
N TRP A 246 -23.29 -16.35 5.81
CA TRP A 246 -21.84 -16.50 5.93
C TRP A 246 -21.29 -15.85 7.19
N TYR A 247 -21.89 -14.75 7.67
CA TYR A 247 -21.46 -14.14 8.93
C TYR A 247 -21.67 -15.08 10.11
N GLU A 248 -22.76 -15.82 10.17
CA GLU A 248 -22.98 -16.84 11.20
C GLU A 248 -21.92 -17.95 11.12
N ASN A 249 -21.64 -18.46 9.93
CA ASN A 249 -20.64 -19.52 9.71
C ASN A 249 -19.20 -19.07 10.03
N THR A 250 -18.92 -17.78 9.90
CA THR A 250 -17.57 -17.22 10.10
C THR A 250 -17.19 -17.10 11.58
N LYS A 251 -18.16 -17.17 12.51
CA LYS A 251 -17.89 -17.06 13.95
C LYS A 251 -16.91 -18.13 14.46
N GLU A 252 -16.93 -19.34 13.90
CA GLU A 252 -15.96 -20.37 14.24
C GLU A 252 -14.51 -20.05 13.83
N LEU A 253 -14.34 -19.18 12.84
CA LEU A 253 -13.02 -18.79 12.33
C LEU A 253 -12.43 -17.62 13.10
N VAL A 254 -13.23 -16.58 13.36
CA VAL A 254 -12.75 -15.28 13.85
C VAL A 254 -13.32 -14.90 15.22
N GLY A 255 -14.09 -15.79 15.87
CA GLY A 255 -14.67 -15.52 17.18
C GLY A 255 -15.58 -14.28 17.18
N ASP A 256 -15.53 -13.52 18.28
CA ASP A 256 -16.41 -12.36 18.50
C ASP A 256 -16.14 -11.15 17.58
N TYR A 257 -15.10 -11.20 16.74
CA TYR A 257 -14.84 -10.12 15.78
C TYR A 257 -15.97 -9.98 14.75
N ILE A 258 -16.71 -11.05 14.45
CA ILE A 258 -17.87 -10.99 13.54
C ILE A 258 -19.04 -10.19 14.11
N ASP A 259 -19.21 -10.18 15.42
CA ASP A 259 -20.32 -9.52 16.12
C ASP A 259 -20.10 -7.99 16.25
N ARG A 260 -18.92 -7.51 15.92
CA ARG A 260 -18.56 -6.09 16.04
C ARG A 260 -19.09 -5.28 14.86
N GLN A 261 -19.34 -3.99 15.12
CA GLN A 261 -19.82 -3.08 14.08
C GLN A 261 -18.88 -1.89 13.89
N PRO A 262 -18.57 -1.53 12.64
CA PRO A 262 -18.91 -2.26 11.40
C PRO A 262 -18.17 -3.60 11.33
N VAL A 263 -18.74 -4.55 10.59
CA VAL A 263 -18.10 -5.85 10.34
C VAL A 263 -16.74 -5.62 9.67
N PRO A 264 -15.66 -6.30 10.13
CA PRO A 264 -14.34 -6.17 9.50
C PRO A 264 -14.37 -6.36 7.99
N THR A 265 -13.71 -5.47 7.27
CA THR A 265 -13.78 -5.40 5.79
C THR A 265 -13.40 -6.71 5.10
N CYS A 266 -12.44 -7.45 5.65
CA CYS A 266 -12.00 -8.74 5.10
C CYS A 266 -13.12 -9.78 5.11
N LEU A 267 -14.06 -9.74 6.05
CA LEU A 267 -15.13 -10.74 6.20
C LEU A 267 -16.17 -10.65 5.08
N ARG A 268 -16.41 -9.46 4.53
CA ARG A 268 -17.24 -9.33 3.33
C ARG A 268 -16.62 -10.07 2.14
N ASN A 269 -15.30 -9.94 1.95
CA ASN A 269 -14.60 -10.70 0.92
C ASN A 269 -14.62 -12.20 1.22
N HIS A 270 -14.53 -12.60 2.49
CA HIS A 270 -14.66 -14.00 2.89
C HIS A 270 -16.01 -14.57 2.45
N ALA A 271 -17.11 -13.90 2.79
CA ALA A 271 -18.46 -14.32 2.40
C ALA A 271 -18.59 -14.46 0.87
N PHE A 272 -18.05 -13.47 0.14
CA PHE A 272 -18.00 -13.51 -1.33
C PHE A 272 -17.26 -14.75 -1.86
N LEU A 273 -16.07 -15.04 -1.33
CA LEU A 273 -15.24 -16.14 -1.78
C LEU A 273 -15.86 -17.51 -1.47
N GLU A 274 -16.51 -17.65 -0.32
CA GLU A 274 -17.19 -18.88 0.05
C GLU A 274 -18.41 -19.16 -0.84
N GLU A 275 -19.17 -18.13 -1.26
CA GLU A 275 -20.21 -18.27 -2.26
C GLU A 275 -19.67 -18.76 -3.61
N VAL A 276 -18.56 -18.16 -4.07
CA VAL A 276 -17.91 -18.58 -5.32
C VAL A 276 -17.38 -20.01 -5.23
N LYS A 277 -16.72 -20.38 -4.14
CA LYS A 277 -16.22 -21.75 -3.91
C LYS A 277 -17.35 -22.78 -3.84
N ALA A 278 -18.50 -22.39 -3.31
CA ALA A 278 -19.70 -23.24 -3.27
C ALA A 278 -20.41 -23.38 -4.62
N GLY A 279 -19.87 -22.78 -5.70
CA GLY A 279 -20.43 -22.86 -7.05
C GLY A 279 -21.67 -21.97 -7.25
N ARG A 280 -21.92 -20.99 -6.38
CA ARG A 280 -23.06 -20.08 -6.46
C ARG A 280 -22.72 -18.71 -7.05
N GLY A 281 -21.54 -18.57 -7.64
CA GLY A 281 -21.20 -17.42 -8.48
C GLY A 281 -21.93 -17.45 -9.85
N PRO A 282 -22.01 -16.33 -10.58
CA PRO A 282 -21.37 -15.04 -10.28
C PRO A 282 -22.06 -14.25 -9.17
N ILE A 283 -21.27 -13.39 -8.51
CA ILE A 283 -21.77 -12.47 -7.49
C ILE A 283 -22.04 -11.11 -8.15
N ARG A 284 -23.14 -10.47 -7.78
CA ARG A 284 -23.55 -9.19 -8.35
C ARG A 284 -23.86 -8.16 -7.27
N MET A 285 -23.68 -6.89 -7.58
CA MET A 285 -24.19 -5.78 -6.76
C MET A 285 -25.65 -5.52 -7.14
N VAL A 286 -26.55 -5.43 -6.16
CA VAL A 286 -27.98 -5.20 -6.39
C VAL A 286 -28.21 -3.71 -6.66
N THR A 287 -27.98 -3.28 -7.89
CA THR A 287 -28.20 -1.89 -8.35
C THR A 287 -29.61 -1.67 -8.90
N LYS A 288 -30.22 -2.66 -9.51
CA LYS A 288 -31.59 -2.55 -10.07
C LYS A 288 -32.60 -2.10 -9.05
N GLU A 289 -32.56 -2.66 -7.85
CA GLU A 289 -33.45 -2.30 -6.74
C GLU A 289 -33.13 -0.89 -6.24
N ALA A 290 -31.85 -0.58 -6.03
CA ALA A 290 -31.42 0.73 -5.57
C ALA A 290 -31.82 1.86 -6.52
N PHE A 291 -31.76 1.63 -7.84
CA PHE A 291 -32.06 2.63 -8.88
C PHE A 291 -33.57 2.77 -9.20
N GLN A 292 -34.45 2.07 -8.47
CA GLN A 292 -35.88 2.41 -8.47
C GLN A 292 -36.14 3.75 -7.73
N ASP A 293 -35.26 4.16 -6.84
CA ASP A 293 -35.25 5.48 -6.23
C ASP A 293 -34.53 6.46 -7.16
N PRO A 294 -35.22 7.49 -7.73
CA PRO A 294 -34.59 8.42 -8.67
C PRO A 294 -33.43 9.21 -8.07
N HIS A 295 -33.45 9.47 -6.75
CA HIS A 295 -32.36 10.17 -6.08
C HIS A 295 -31.11 9.27 -5.99
N LYS A 296 -31.28 8.01 -5.62
CA LYS A 296 -30.16 7.04 -5.61
C LYS A 296 -29.60 6.79 -7.01
N GLU A 297 -30.46 6.76 -8.03
CA GLU A 297 -30.03 6.64 -9.44
C GLU A 297 -29.15 7.82 -9.82
N GLN A 298 -29.60 9.04 -9.53
CA GLN A 298 -28.82 10.27 -9.82
C GLN A 298 -27.47 10.24 -9.09
N VAL A 299 -27.48 10.05 -7.79
CA VAL A 299 -26.26 10.00 -6.95
C VAL A 299 -25.34 8.86 -7.41
N GLY A 300 -25.91 7.71 -7.76
CA GLY A 300 -25.14 6.57 -8.28
C GLY A 300 -24.40 6.93 -9.56
N TRP A 301 -25.07 7.57 -10.51
CA TRP A 301 -24.43 7.98 -11.77
C TRP A 301 -23.42 9.11 -11.57
N GLU A 302 -23.69 10.08 -10.71
CA GLU A 302 -22.71 11.11 -10.34
C GLU A 302 -21.44 10.49 -9.77
N ASN A 303 -21.57 9.49 -8.91
CA ASN A 303 -20.45 8.74 -8.33
C ASN A 303 -19.69 7.94 -9.39
N PHE A 304 -20.37 7.21 -10.27
CA PHE A 304 -19.73 6.46 -11.35
C PHE A 304 -18.95 7.37 -12.30
N LEU A 305 -19.49 8.54 -12.61
CA LEU A 305 -18.82 9.51 -13.48
C LEU A 305 -17.70 10.27 -12.74
N GLY A 306 -17.88 10.59 -11.48
CA GLY A 306 -16.90 11.32 -10.68
C GLY A 306 -15.73 10.46 -10.20
N MET A 307 -15.98 9.23 -9.76
CA MET A 307 -14.96 8.34 -9.20
C MET A 307 -14.34 7.40 -10.23
N THR A 308 -15.14 6.90 -11.15
CA THR A 308 -14.75 5.78 -12.03
C THR A 308 -15.37 5.91 -13.40
N ILE A 309 -15.15 7.01 -14.08
CA ILE A 309 -15.63 7.21 -15.45
C ILE A 309 -15.23 6.03 -16.37
N GLY A 310 -14.06 5.44 -16.15
CA GLY A 310 -13.61 4.26 -16.86
C GLY A 310 -14.57 3.08 -16.70
N GLN A 311 -15.18 2.92 -15.52
CA GLN A 311 -16.19 1.88 -15.28
C GLN A 311 -17.47 2.14 -16.07
N ALA A 312 -17.94 3.37 -16.11
CA ALA A 312 -19.11 3.74 -16.92
C ALA A 312 -18.87 3.47 -18.41
N VAL A 313 -17.66 3.75 -18.90
CA VAL A 313 -17.26 3.43 -20.31
C VAL A 313 -17.24 1.93 -20.56
N VAL A 314 -16.70 1.12 -19.63
CA VAL A 314 -16.71 -0.35 -19.75
C VAL A 314 -18.14 -0.86 -19.81
N TRP A 315 -19.03 -0.41 -18.92
CA TRP A 315 -20.43 -0.82 -18.94
C TRP A 315 -21.14 -0.42 -20.24
N ALA A 316 -20.93 0.81 -20.69
CA ALA A 316 -21.50 1.26 -21.97
C ALA A 316 -21.04 0.38 -23.15
N SER A 317 -19.76 -0.02 -23.17
CA SER A 317 -19.23 -0.92 -24.22
C SER A 317 -19.79 -2.34 -24.16
N GLN A 318 -20.28 -2.78 -23.01
CA GLN A 318 -20.86 -4.10 -22.77
C GLN A 318 -22.38 -4.09 -22.73
N ASN A 319 -23.04 -2.96 -22.99
CA ASN A 319 -24.49 -2.76 -22.86
C ASN A 319 -25.01 -3.08 -21.43
N ILE A 320 -24.22 -2.79 -20.41
CA ILE A 320 -24.62 -2.92 -19.02
C ILE A 320 -25.16 -1.59 -18.55
N ASP A 321 -26.46 -1.54 -18.23
CA ASP A 321 -27.10 -0.44 -17.52
C ASP A 321 -27.41 -0.91 -16.09
N PRO A 322 -26.77 -0.33 -15.06
CA PRO A 322 -27.00 -0.72 -13.65
C PRO A 322 -28.46 -0.59 -13.19
N LYS A 323 -29.28 0.20 -13.88
CA LYS A 323 -30.72 0.28 -13.63
C LYS A 323 -31.48 -0.99 -14.03
N HIS A 324 -30.97 -1.70 -15.03
CA HIS A 324 -31.64 -2.87 -15.60
C HIS A 324 -30.90 -4.18 -15.35
N ILE A 325 -29.59 -4.12 -15.12
CA ILE A 325 -28.71 -5.28 -14.94
C ILE A 325 -27.86 -5.08 -13.70
N ASN A 326 -27.95 -6.01 -12.73
CA ASN A 326 -27.04 -6.03 -11.58
C ASN A 326 -25.62 -6.36 -12.05
N PRO A 327 -24.64 -5.44 -11.93
CA PRO A 327 -23.30 -5.68 -12.46
C PRO A 327 -22.56 -6.74 -11.66
N GLU A 328 -21.82 -7.58 -12.38
CA GLU A 328 -20.98 -8.63 -11.79
C GLU A 328 -19.78 -8.04 -11.05
N LEU A 329 -19.50 -8.65 -9.92
CA LEU A 329 -18.35 -8.35 -9.07
C LEU A 329 -17.29 -9.45 -9.15
N THR A 330 -16.05 -9.09 -8.91
CA THR A 330 -14.93 -10.01 -8.76
C THR A 330 -13.98 -9.54 -7.67
N THR A 331 -13.16 -10.45 -7.14
CA THR A 331 -12.07 -10.10 -6.24
C THR A 331 -10.79 -9.80 -7.01
N SER A 332 -9.98 -8.88 -6.50
CA SER A 332 -8.69 -8.53 -7.10
C SER A 332 -7.59 -9.52 -6.72
N GLU A 333 -6.44 -9.39 -7.37
CA GLU A 333 -5.17 -9.83 -6.83
C GLU A 333 -4.87 -9.14 -5.48
N PRO A 334 -4.07 -9.75 -4.59
CA PRO A 334 -3.63 -9.08 -3.38
C PRO A 334 -2.69 -7.89 -3.64
N TYR A 335 -2.86 -6.82 -2.87
CA TYR A 335 -1.96 -5.66 -2.84
C TYR A 335 -1.34 -5.48 -1.44
N VAL A 336 -0.11 -5.00 -1.39
CA VAL A 336 0.53 -4.59 -0.14
C VAL A 336 0.43 -3.07 -0.03
N MET A 337 -0.40 -2.59 0.89
CA MET A 337 -0.78 -1.18 0.99
C MET A 337 -1.07 -0.81 2.44
N GLY A 338 -0.09 -0.31 3.17
CA GLY A 338 -0.24 0.04 4.58
C GLY A 338 -1.13 1.26 4.89
N SER A 339 -1.68 1.93 3.87
CA SER A 339 -2.53 3.13 4.05
C SER A 339 -4.02 2.87 3.82
N HIS A 340 -4.41 1.66 3.44
CA HIS A 340 -5.81 1.30 3.19
C HIS A 340 -6.41 0.52 4.39
N ALA A 341 -7.21 -0.51 4.16
CA ALA A 341 -7.74 -1.40 5.20
C ALA A 341 -6.72 -2.49 5.62
N THR A 342 -5.44 -2.14 5.62
CA THR A 342 -4.30 -2.99 5.97
C THR A 342 -3.23 -2.17 6.68
N CYS A 343 -2.28 -2.85 7.29
CA CYS A 343 -1.30 -2.23 8.19
C CYS A 343 0.15 -2.69 7.95
N SER A 344 0.44 -3.25 6.77
CA SER A 344 1.81 -3.62 6.38
C SER A 344 2.72 -2.39 6.20
N GLY A 345 3.98 -2.51 6.58
CA GLY A 345 4.97 -1.45 6.37
C GLY A 345 6.15 -1.49 7.32
N ALA A 346 6.92 -0.41 7.39
CA ALA A 346 8.04 -0.28 8.30
C ALA A 346 7.59 -0.04 9.74
N TRP A 347 8.35 -0.60 10.69
CA TRP A 347 8.15 -0.38 12.12
C TRP A 347 8.74 0.98 12.52
N ALA A 348 7.91 1.85 13.08
CA ALA A 348 8.28 3.23 13.37
C ALA A 348 8.02 3.64 14.82
N SER A 349 8.85 4.56 15.32
CA SER A 349 8.69 5.20 16.62
C SER A 349 7.42 6.03 16.66
N GLY A 350 6.71 5.97 17.76
CA GLY A 350 5.47 6.70 18.01
C GLY A 350 5.70 8.10 18.60
N PRO A 351 4.61 8.86 18.82
CA PRO A 351 4.63 10.17 19.45
C PRO A 351 5.04 10.08 20.93
N SER A 352 5.87 11.03 21.37
CA SER A 352 6.46 11.02 22.71
C SER A 352 5.49 11.35 23.85
N ASP A 353 4.31 11.87 23.55
CA ASP A 353 3.34 12.31 24.54
C ASP A 353 2.41 11.19 25.04
N TYR A 354 2.23 10.11 24.27
CA TYR A 354 1.33 9.02 24.68
C TYR A 354 1.63 7.64 24.09
N ALA A 355 2.63 7.50 23.22
CA ALA A 355 3.01 6.16 22.77
C ALA A 355 3.57 5.34 23.94
N PRO A 356 3.39 4.01 23.97
CA PRO A 356 4.06 3.14 24.92
C PRO A 356 5.58 3.35 24.89
N SER A 357 6.25 3.23 26.05
CA SER A 357 7.70 3.45 26.18
C SER A 357 8.51 2.62 25.19
N ASP A 358 8.12 1.37 24.97
CA ASP A 358 8.79 0.46 24.04
C ASP A 358 8.68 0.90 22.58
N TYR A 359 7.77 1.83 22.30
CA TYR A 359 7.47 2.37 20.98
C TYR A 359 7.98 3.82 20.80
N GLN A 360 8.86 4.28 21.71
CA GLN A 360 9.47 5.62 21.71
C GLN A 360 10.99 5.54 21.66
N TRP A 361 11.56 4.87 20.67
CA TRP A 361 13.04 4.75 20.55
C TRP A 361 13.70 5.92 19.82
N GLY A 362 12.93 6.85 19.29
CA GLY A 362 13.43 7.97 18.52
C GLY A 362 12.36 9.02 18.23
N TYR A 363 12.56 9.76 17.18
CA TYR A 363 11.62 10.78 16.73
C TYR A 363 10.36 10.15 16.14
N ASN A 364 9.23 10.83 16.27
CA ASN A 364 7.95 10.34 15.76
C ASN A 364 8.04 9.99 14.25
N ARG A 365 7.60 8.81 13.86
CA ARG A 365 7.72 8.23 12.50
C ARG A 365 9.15 7.92 12.04
N MET A 366 10.15 7.98 12.92
CA MET A 366 11.49 7.45 12.63
C MET A 366 11.45 5.92 12.69
N MET A 367 11.97 5.27 11.67
CA MET A 367 12.11 3.81 11.63
C MET A 367 13.19 3.34 12.60
N THR A 368 13.48 2.05 12.64
CA THR A 368 14.57 1.50 13.45
C THR A 368 15.97 1.86 12.94
N VAL A 369 16.04 2.51 11.78
CA VAL A 369 17.25 3.13 11.23
C VAL A 369 17.22 4.62 11.53
N GLU A 370 18.28 5.14 12.16
CA GLU A 370 18.37 6.54 12.56
C GLU A 370 18.35 7.49 11.34
N GLY A 371 17.55 8.55 11.45
CA GLY A 371 17.38 9.55 10.39
C GLY A 371 16.49 9.08 9.23
N LEU A 372 15.99 7.84 9.27
CA LEU A 372 15.06 7.31 8.27
C LEU A 372 13.62 7.41 8.78
N PHE A 373 12.80 8.17 8.06
CA PHE A 373 11.39 8.42 8.36
C PHE A 373 10.50 7.88 7.25
N GLY A 374 9.22 7.74 7.54
CA GLY A 374 8.25 7.32 6.54
C GLY A 374 6.86 7.93 6.74
N ALA A 375 6.03 7.79 5.70
CA ALA A 375 4.63 8.18 5.72
C ALA A 375 3.79 7.37 4.72
N GLY A 376 2.50 7.32 4.96
CA GLY A 376 1.53 6.62 4.13
C GLY A 376 1.76 5.11 4.15
N ASP A 377 1.76 4.49 2.97
CA ASP A 377 1.98 3.05 2.84
C ASP A 377 3.32 2.56 3.42
N THR A 378 4.30 3.44 3.54
CA THR A 378 5.63 3.08 4.08
C THR A 378 5.59 2.68 5.55
N ILE A 379 4.76 3.33 6.37
CA ILE A 379 4.65 3.05 7.81
C ILE A 379 3.56 2.03 8.07
N GLY A 380 3.94 0.93 8.71
CA GLY A 380 3.03 -0.13 9.12
C GLY A 380 2.40 0.07 10.49
N GLY A 381 1.59 -0.89 10.90
CA GLY A 381 0.98 -0.95 12.23
C GLY A 381 -0.34 -0.18 12.37
N THR A 382 -0.71 0.70 11.43
CA THR A 382 -2.00 1.40 11.45
C THR A 382 -2.61 1.46 10.05
N ALA A 383 -3.94 1.54 9.97
CA ALA A 383 -4.71 1.47 8.73
C ALA A 383 -5.59 2.71 8.52
N HIS A 384 -6.35 2.70 7.42
CA HIS A 384 -7.36 3.71 7.08
C HIS A 384 -6.80 5.14 6.98
N LYS A 385 -5.55 5.27 6.57
CA LYS A 385 -4.91 6.57 6.33
C LYS A 385 -5.46 7.23 5.08
N PHE A 386 -5.62 6.45 4.02
CA PHE A 386 -6.00 6.93 2.70
C PHE A 386 -5.15 8.14 2.26
N SER A 387 -5.72 9.10 1.54
CA SER A 387 -4.97 10.27 1.06
C SER A 387 -4.71 11.31 2.16
N SER A 388 -5.74 11.72 2.89
CA SER A 388 -5.63 12.77 3.94
C SER A 388 -4.83 12.30 5.14
N GLY A 389 -5.04 11.07 5.62
CA GLY A 389 -4.26 10.50 6.72
C GLY A 389 -2.80 10.28 6.33
N SER A 390 -2.52 9.79 5.11
CA SER A 390 -1.14 9.64 4.62
C SER A 390 -0.42 10.99 4.51
N TYR A 391 -1.13 12.04 4.05
CA TYR A 391 -0.58 13.38 4.02
C TYR A 391 -0.35 13.95 5.43
N THR A 392 -1.28 13.69 6.34
CA THR A 392 -1.14 14.06 7.76
C THR A 392 0.09 13.38 8.38
N GLU A 393 0.28 12.09 8.12
CA GLU A 393 1.46 11.35 8.57
C GLU A 393 2.75 11.92 7.98
N GLY A 394 2.73 12.34 6.70
CA GLY A 394 3.84 13.06 6.06
C GLY A 394 4.18 14.37 6.77
N ARG A 395 3.17 15.13 7.22
CA ARG A 395 3.38 16.35 8.02
C ARG A 395 3.98 16.06 9.40
N ILE A 396 3.52 14.99 10.04
CA ILE A 396 4.07 14.52 11.34
C ILE A 396 5.53 14.12 11.16
N ALA A 397 5.83 13.26 10.20
CA ALA A 397 7.19 12.81 9.90
C ALA A 397 8.12 13.99 9.53
N ALA A 398 7.62 14.94 8.75
CA ALA A 398 8.40 16.13 8.37
C ALA A 398 8.75 17.02 9.58
N LYS A 399 7.81 17.22 10.52
CA LYS A 399 8.10 17.96 11.76
C LYS A 399 9.17 17.24 12.60
N ALA A 400 9.03 15.93 12.73
CA ALA A 400 9.98 15.10 13.47
C ALA A 400 11.38 15.10 12.81
N ALA A 401 11.44 14.99 11.49
CA ALA A 401 12.69 15.07 10.73
C ALA A 401 13.38 16.44 10.86
N VAL A 402 12.61 17.53 10.89
CA VAL A 402 13.15 18.88 11.14
C VAL A 402 13.79 18.96 12.53
N ASN A 403 13.14 18.44 13.55
CA ASN A 403 13.70 18.41 14.91
C ASN A 403 14.99 17.57 14.94
N TYR A 404 14.95 16.37 14.38
CA TYR A 404 16.14 15.51 14.25
C TYR A 404 17.30 16.22 13.55
N VAL A 405 17.08 16.86 12.39
CA VAL A 405 18.13 17.57 11.66
C VAL A 405 18.70 18.73 12.45
N ASN A 406 17.88 19.45 13.23
CA ASN A 406 18.34 20.52 14.12
C ASN A 406 19.23 19.97 15.23
N ASP A 407 18.85 18.86 15.86
CA ASP A 407 19.65 18.23 16.91
C ASP A 407 20.96 17.68 16.35
N MET A 408 20.93 17.18 15.10
CA MET A 408 22.11 16.67 14.37
C MET A 408 22.90 17.76 13.62
N LYS A 409 22.64 19.05 13.84
CA LYS A 409 23.29 20.13 13.05
C LYS A 409 24.83 20.07 13.08
N ASN A 410 25.41 19.69 14.22
CA ASN A 410 26.85 19.62 14.42
C ASN A 410 27.45 18.23 14.10
N GLU A 411 26.59 17.22 13.84
CA GLU A 411 27.02 15.87 13.51
C GLU A 411 27.56 15.79 12.09
N LYS A 412 28.66 15.08 11.93
CA LYS A 412 29.26 14.78 10.63
C LYS A 412 28.73 13.42 10.13
N PHE A 413 28.27 13.41 8.92
CA PHE A 413 27.84 12.21 8.20
C PHE A 413 28.91 11.85 7.19
N GLN A 414 29.36 10.61 7.19
CA GLN A 414 30.43 10.14 6.32
C GLN A 414 29.86 9.20 5.27
N VAL A 415 30.05 9.58 4.02
CA VAL A 415 29.76 8.74 2.85
C VAL A 415 30.97 8.79 1.96
N SER A 416 31.66 7.69 1.80
CA SER A 416 32.85 7.63 0.96
C SER A 416 32.49 7.66 -0.54
N GLN A 417 33.44 8.11 -1.32
CA GLN A 417 33.31 8.02 -2.77
C GLN A 417 33.18 6.56 -3.23
N LYS A 418 33.81 5.65 -2.51
CA LYS A 418 33.72 4.20 -2.79
C LYS A 418 32.27 3.71 -2.68
N GLN A 419 31.55 4.06 -1.60
CA GLN A 419 30.17 3.60 -1.36
C GLN A 419 29.26 3.93 -2.57
N TYR A 420 29.22 5.18 -3.02
CA TYR A 420 28.36 5.53 -4.14
C TYR A 420 28.89 5.11 -5.51
N GLN A 421 30.19 4.88 -5.66
CA GLN A 421 30.73 4.27 -6.89
C GLN A 421 30.36 2.78 -6.99
N ASP A 422 30.45 2.04 -5.91
CA ASP A 422 30.02 0.64 -5.84
C ASP A 422 28.51 0.54 -6.15
N LEU A 423 27.70 1.40 -5.53
CA LEU A 423 26.26 1.47 -5.83
C LEU A 423 25.97 1.86 -7.28
N LYS A 424 26.74 2.81 -7.84
CA LYS A 424 26.60 3.16 -9.26
C LYS A 424 26.85 1.96 -10.16
N LYS A 425 27.90 1.19 -9.89
CA LYS A 425 28.20 -0.02 -10.64
C LYS A 425 27.05 -1.01 -10.56
N THR A 426 26.55 -1.31 -9.35
CA THR A 426 25.42 -2.21 -9.12
C THR A 426 24.17 -1.74 -9.86
N ILE A 427 23.86 -0.44 -9.82
CA ILE A 427 22.66 0.13 -10.44
C ILE A 427 22.65 -0.06 -11.96
N PHE A 428 23.80 0.13 -12.62
CA PHE A 428 23.92 0.04 -14.07
C PHE A 428 24.33 -1.35 -14.58
N GLN A 429 24.62 -2.31 -13.68
CA GLN A 429 24.99 -3.68 -14.04
C GLN A 429 24.02 -4.35 -15.03
N PRO A 430 22.67 -4.18 -14.94
CA PRO A 430 21.78 -4.78 -15.93
C PRO A 430 21.99 -4.32 -17.37
N LEU A 431 22.43 -3.07 -17.59
CA LEU A 431 22.79 -2.61 -18.95
C LEU A 431 24.04 -3.32 -19.46
N GLU A 432 25.03 -3.53 -18.59
CA GLU A 432 26.26 -4.25 -18.95
C GLU A 432 25.96 -5.73 -19.24
N ASN A 433 25.13 -6.38 -18.41
CA ASN A 433 24.71 -7.77 -18.61
C ASN A 433 24.05 -7.96 -19.98
N TYR A 434 23.21 -7.02 -20.41
CA TYR A 434 22.60 -7.07 -21.73
C TYR A 434 23.64 -6.95 -22.84
N GLN A 435 24.58 -6.01 -22.75
CA GLN A 435 25.61 -5.82 -23.75
C GLN A 435 26.54 -7.04 -23.91
N VAL A 436 26.84 -7.72 -22.82
CA VAL A 436 27.66 -8.94 -22.83
C VAL A 436 26.85 -10.10 -23.41
N GLY A 437 25.64 -10.34 -22.95
CA GLY A 437 24.86 -11.53 -23.28
C GLY A 437 24.09 -11.44 -24.61
N ARG A 438 23.90 -10.26 -25.20
CA ARG A 438 23.06 -10.10 -26.40
C ARG A 438 23.51 -10.90 -27.63
N ASN A 439 24.79 -11.22 -27.71
CA ASN A 439 25.36 -11.99 -28.81
C ASN A 439 25.24 -13.52 -28.58
N GLU A 440 24.79 -13.95 -27.45
CA GLU A 440 24.63 -15.34 -27.03
C GLU A 440 23.20 -15.86 -27.18
N ILE A 441 22.38 -15.16 -28.00
CA ILE A 441 20.98 -15.54 -28.20
C ILE A 441 20.90 -16.86 -28.95
N VAL A 442 20.23 -17.82 -28.34
CA VAL A 442 19.94 -19.14 -28.92
C VAL A 442 18.45 -19.23 -29.24
N ALA A 443 18.14 -19.78 -30.43
CA ALA A 443 16.74 -19.97 -30.86
C ALA A 443 15.88 -18.69 -30.86
N GLY A 444 16.45 -17.57 -31.26
CA GLY A 444 15.73 -16.33 -31.57
C GLY A 444 15.63 -15.33 -30.43
N THR A 445 14.98 -15.62 -29.32
CA THR A 445 14.64 -14.62 -28.29
C THR A 445 15.11 -14.92 -26.87
N VAL A 446 15.70 -16.08 -26.66
CA VAL A 446 16.14 -16.52 -25.32
C VAL A 446 17.67 -16.49 -25.25
N SER A 447 18.21 -15.71 -24.30
CA SER A 447 19.63 -15.77 -23.95
C SER A 447 19.85 -16.69 -22.77
N PRO A 448 20.87 -17.56 -22.80
CA PRO A 448 21.25 -18.37 -21.63
C PRO A 448 21.98 -17.56 -20.56
N SER A 449 22.40 -16.33 -20.87
CA SER A 449 23.29 -15.51 -20.03
C SER A 449 22.58 -14.44 -19.23
N TYR A 450 21.29 -14.21 -19.48
CA TYR A 450 20.53 -13.20 -18.73
C TYR A 450 19.03 -13.44 -18.71
N ILE A 451 18.35 -12.79 -17.77
CA ILE A 451 16.90 -12.69 -17.67
C ILE A 451 16.45 -11.24 -17.88
N LEU A 452 15.38 -11.01 -18.66
CA LEU A 452 14.80 -9.68 -18.83
C LEU A 452 13.81 -9.35 -17.69
N PRO A 453 13.62 -8.06 -17.35
CA PRO A 453 12.76 -7.65 -16.24
C PRO A 453 11.33 -8.20 -16.30
N LEU A 454 10.72 -8.25 -17.48
CA LEU A 454 9.37 -8.80 -17.64
C LEU A 454 9.32 -10.30 -17.32
N ASN A 455 10.32 -11.07 -17.74
CA ASN A 455 10.37 -12.51 -17.45
C ASN A 455 10.54 -12.77 -15.95
N GLY A 456 11.40 -12.01 -15.28
CA GLY A 456 11.58 -12.08 -13.84
C GLY A 456 10.32 -11.67 -13.08
N LEU A 457 9.61 -10.62 -13.53
CA LEU A 457 8.35 -10.19 -12.94
C LEU A 457 7.27 -11.28 -13.06
N GLN A 458 7.11 -11.89 -14.24
CA GLN A 458 6.14 -12.96 -14.44
C GLN A 458 6.42 -14.19 -13.56
N ARG A 459 7.69 -14.54 -13.36
CA ARG A 459 8.07 -15.60 -12.43
C ARG A 459 7.75 -15.24 -10.99
N LEU A 460 8.06 -14.01 -10.56
CA LEU A 460 7.73 -13.52 -9.23
C LEU A 460 6.22 -13.59 -8.98
N GLU A 461 5.44 -13.03 -9.89
CA GLU A 461 3.98 -13.01 -9.81
C GLU A 461 3.40 -14.43 -9.74
N GLN A 462 3.93 -15.38 -10.51
CA GLN A 462 3.49 -16.78 -10.50
C GLN A 462 3.84 -17.47 -9.17
N ILE A 463 5.05 -17.29 -8.65
CA ILE A 463 5.46 -17.86 -7.36
C ILE A 463 4.54 -17.37 -6.26
N MET A 464 4.30 -16.06 -6.19
CA MET A 464 3.47 -15.46 -5.17
C MET A 464 2.00 -15.91 -5.30
N ASP A 465 1.48 -15.99 -6.52
CA ASP A 465 0.10 -16.40 -6.79
C ASP A 465 -0.16 -17.86 -6.38
N GLU A 466 0.74 -18.77 -6.76
CA GLU A 466 0.53 -20.22 -6.57
C GLU A 466 0.92 -20.70 -5.16
N TYR A 467 1.95 -20.12 -4.56
CA TYR A 467 2.53 -20.63 -3.30
C TYR A 467 2.22 -19.75 -2.08
N VAL A 468 2.00 -18.45 -2.27
CA VAL A 468 1.82 -17.52 -1.14
C VAL A 468 0.36 -17.08 -0.99
N GLY A 469 -0.56 -17.67 -1.76
CA GLY A 469 -1.99 -17.43 -1.63
C GLY A 469 -2.47 -16.25 -2.48
N GLY A 470 -2.29 -16.33 -3.79
CA GLY A 470 -2.91 -15.44 -4.75
C GLY A 470 -4.24 -15.97 -5.28
N ILE A 471 -4.70 -15.42 -6.40
CA ILE A 471 -6.01 -15.72 -6.99
C ILE A 471 -6.13 -17.20 -7.39
N SER A 472 -5.09 -17.76 -8.03
CA SER A 472 -5.12 -19.14 -8.53
C SER A 472 -5.24 -20.16 -7.41
N ALA A 473 -4.77 -19.83 -6.21
CA ALA A 473 -4.88 -20.64 -5.01
C ALA A 473 -6.10 -20.27 -4.15
N HIS A 474 -7.05 -19.48 -4.66
CA HIS A 474 -8.17 -18.93 -3.88
C HIS A 474 -7.71 -18.26 -2.57
N TYR A 475 -6.59 -17.53 -2.63
CA TYR A 475 -5.93 -16.84 -1.50
C TYR A 475 -5.50 -17.77 -0.37
N THR A 476 -5.36 -19.07 -0.64
CA THR A 476 -5.05 -20.11 0.35
C THR A 476 -3.59 -20.53 0.23
N THR A 477 -2.93 -20.70 1.36
CA THR A 477 -1.59 -21.26 1.45
C THR A 477 -1.46 -22.14 2.70
N ASN A 478 -0.33 -22.80 2.84
CA ASN A 478 0.05 -23.61 4.00
C ASN A 478 1.58 -23.67 4.11
N GLU A 479 2.10 -24.23 5.19
CA GLU A 479 3.55 -24.30 5.41
C GLU A 479 4.31 -25.00 4.28
N PRO A 480 3.91 -26.17 3.74
CA PRO A 480 4.58 -26.77 2.61
C PRO A 480 4.63 -25.89 1.36
N LEU A 481 3.53 -25.19 1.03
CA LEU A 481 3.49 -24.27 -0.10
C LEU A 481 4.39 -23.06 0.14
N LEU A 482 4.37 -22.47 1.34
CA LEU A 482 5.21 -21.32 1.69
C LEU A 482 6.70 -21.70 1.68
N THR A 483 7.05 -22.89 2.17
CA THR A 483 8.42 -23.42 2.10
C THR A 483 8.88 -23.52 0.64
N ARG A 484 8.03 -24.11 -0.21
CA ARG A 484 8.33 -24.19 -1.64
C ARG A 484 8.39 -22.81 -2.30
N GLY A 485 7.53 -21.90 -1.91
CA GLY A 485 7.56 -20.49 -2.36
C GLY A 485 8.90 -19.83 -2.04
N LEU A 486 9.42 -19.97 -0.82
CA LEU A 486 10.73 -19.44 -0.43
C LEU A 486 11.89 -20.09 -1.21
N GLU A 487 11.85 -21.40 -1.45
CA GLU A 487 12.85 -22.07 -2.30
C GLU A 487 12.85 -21.49 -3.72
N LEU A 488 11.67 -21.29 -4.32
CA LEU A 488 11.54 -20.74 -5.66
C LEU A 488 11.94 -19.25 -5.72
N LEU A 489 11.64 -18.48 -4.67
CA LEU A 489 12.14 -17.12 -4.53
C LEU A 489 13.67 -17.10 -4.43
N GLY A 490 14.27 -18.05 -3.70
CA GLY A 490 15.72 -18.21 -3.65
C GLY A 490 16.33 -18.45 -5.03
N MET A 491 15.75 -19.35 -5.84
CA MET A 491 16.17 -19.58 -7.22
C MET A 491 16.00 -18.33 -8.10
N LEU A 492 14.88 -17.61 -7.93
CA LEU A 492 14.68 -16.35 -8.64
C LEU A 492 15.71 -15.29 -8.24
N LYS A 493 16.10 -15.23 -6.96
CA LYS A 493 17.14 -14.33 -6.47
C LYS A 493 18.47 -14.53 -7.19
N GLU A 494 18.87 -15.79 -7.39
CA GLU A 494 20.05 -16.15 -8.18
C GLU A 494 19.92 -15.67 -9.65
N ASP A 495 18.74 -15.87 -10.26
CA ASP A 495 18.46 -15.38 -11.62
C ASP A 495 18.51 -13.84 -11.72
N LEU A 496 18.13 -13.12 -10.65
CA LEU A 496 18.17 -11.65 -10.63
C LEU A 496 19.60 -11.08 -10.63
N ASP A 497 20.62 -11.84 -10.25
CA ASP A 497 22.01 -11.46 -10.41
C ASP A 497 22.41 -11.35 -11.90
N HIS A 498 21.68 -12.06 -12.77
CA HIS A 498 21.83 -12.05 -14.22
C HIS A 498 20.77 -11.17 -14.92
N LEU A 499 20.11 -10.29 -14.17
CA LEU A 499 19.11 -9.38 -14.72
C LEU A 499 19.73 -8.43 -15.73
N ALA A 500 19.14 -8.33 -16.92
CA ALA A 500 19.62 -7.51 -18.01
C ALA A 500 18.60 -6.44 -18.41
N ALA A 501 19.07 -5.34 -18.94
CA ALA A 501 18.26 -4.24 -19.43
C ALA A 501 18.81 -3.72 -20.77
N GLU A 502 17.98 -3.69 -21.78
CA GLU A 502 18.36 -3.22 -23.12
C GLU A 502 18.55 -1.70 -23.15
N ASP A 503 17.75 -0.99 -22.38
CA ASP A 503 17.72 0.47 -22.30
C ASP A 503 17.37 0.97 -20.89
N LEU A 504 17.29 2.28 -20.73
CA LEU A 504 16.97 2.91 -19.45
C LEU A 504 15.53 2.60 -18.95
N HIS A 505 14.59 2.33 -19.87
CA HIS A 505 13.25 1.92 -19.48
C HIS A 505 13.25 0.52 -18.85
N GLN A 506 13.97 -0.42 -19.48
CA GLN A 506 14.16 -1.75 -18.90
C GLN A 506 15.02 -1.71 -17.64
N LEU A 507 16.00 -0.82 -17.53
CA LEU A 507 16.77 -0.60 -16.30
C LEU A 507 15.85 -0.16 -15.16
N GLN A 508 14.92 0.76 -15.41
CA GLN A 508 13.90 1.11 -14.42
C GLN A 508 13.06 -0.11 -14.01
N ARG A 509 12.60 -0.93 -14.98
CA ARG A 509 11.84 -2.15 -14.70
C ARG A 509 12.66 -3.19 -13.92
N ALA A 510 13.95 -3.28 -14.19
CA ALA A 510 14.85 -4.15 -13.42
C ALA A 510 14.88 -3.77 -11.94
N TRP A 511 15.00 -2.48 -11.62
CA TRP A 511 14.99 -2.02 -10.23
C TRP A 511 13.60 -2.07 -9.58
N GLU A 512 12.54 -1.87 -10.32
CA GLU A 512 11.19 -2.11 -9.84
C GLU A 512 10.95 -3.59 -9.48
N LEU A 513 11.50 -4.51 -10.27
CA LEU A 513 11.46 -5.94 -9.99
C LEU A 513 12.26 -6.28 -8.72
N GLN A 514 13.48 -5.76 -8.58
CA GLN A 514 14.30 -5.97 -7.38
C GLN A 514 13.58 -5.53 -6.10
N HIS A 515 12.92 -4.37 -6.14
CA HIS A 515 12.16 -3.87 -4.99
C HIS A 515 10.92 -4.72 -4.69
N ARG A 516 10.20 -5.17 -5.74
CA ARG A 516 9.07 -6.11 -5.57
C ARG A 516 9.54 -7.44 -5.00
N PHE A 517 10.67 -7.94 -5.46
CA PHE A 517 11.25 -9.21 -4.99
C PHE A 517 11.51 -9.18 -3.48
N LEU A 518 12.24 -8.18 -2.97
CA LEU A 518 12.51 -8.04 -1.54
C LEU A 518 11.23 -7.93 -0.70
N SER A 519 10.25 -7.20 -1.21
CA SER A 519 8.96 -7.09 -0.54
C SER A 519 8.19 -8.41 -0.55
N SER A 520 8.32 -9.20 -1.61
CA SER A 520 7.71 -10.54 -1.71
C SER A 520 8.35 -11.54 -0.75
N GLU A 521 9.67 -11.51 -0.58
CA GLU A 521 10.34 -12.30 0.47
C GLU A 521 9.78 -11.94 1.84
N SER A 522 9.69 -10.63 2.18
CA SER A 522 9.12 -10.18 3.44
C SER A 522 7.68 -10.65 3.65
N VAL A 523 6.82 -10.51 2.63
CA VAL A 523 5.42 -11.01 2.69
C VAL A 523 5.38 -12.51 2.95
N THR A 524 6.24 -13.28 2.30
CA THR A 524 6.27 -14.75 2.43
C THR A 524 6.74 -15.17 3.82
N HIS A 525 7.83 -14.57 4.33
CA HIS A 525 8.33 -14.83 5.68
C HIS A 525 7.29 -14.49 6.75
N HIS A 526 6.63 -13.33 6.65
CA HIS A 526 5.57 -12.94 7.60
C HIS A 526 4.36 -13.90 7.52
N THR A 527 3.93 -14.28 6.30
CA THR A 527 2.81 -15.21 6.11
C THR A 527 3.14 -16.59 6.71
N MET A 528 4.39 -17.05 6.58
CA MET A 528 4.86 -18.30 7.17
C MET A 528 4.95 -18.23 8.69
N PHE A 529 5.47 -17.14 9.21
CA PHE A 529 5.69 -16.94 10.64
C PHE A 529 4.40 -16.89 11.45
N ARG A 530 3.33 -16.23 10.93
CA ARG A 530 2.01 -16.14 11.58
C ARG A 530 1.21 -17.43 11.35
N THR A 531 1.11 -18.27 12.35
CA THR A 531 0.40 -19.56 12.29
C THR A 531 -1.06 -19.44 12.75
N GLU A 532 -1.83 -18.57 12.07
CA GLU A 532 -3.25 -18.38 12.21
C GLU A 532 -3.86 -17.84 10.92
N THR A 533 -5.18 -17.85 10.79
CA THR A 533 -5.93 -17.10 9.78
C THR A 533 -6.71 -15.98 10.47
N ARG A 534 -6.13 -14.77 10.49
CA ARG A 534 -6.74 -13.61 11.14
C ARG A 534 -7.65 -12.81 10.21
N TRP A 535 -7.26 -12.67 8.95
CA TRP A 535 -7.99 -11.87 7.96
C TRP A 535 -8.51 -12.74 6.81
N PRO A 536 -9.48 -13.65 7.08
CA PRO A 536 -10.08 -14.45 6.01
C PRO A 536 -10.73 -13.52 4.97
N GLY A 537 -10.62 -13.89 3.70
CA GLY A 537 -10.99 -13.01 2.58
C GLY A 537 -9.82 -12.19 2.03
N TYR A 538 -8.72 -12.06 2.78
CA TYR A 538 -7.45 -11.53 2.27
C TYR A 538 -6.44 -12.65 2.03
N TYR A 539 -6.30 -13.58 2.95
CA TYR A 539 -5.57 -14.84 2.76
C TYR A 539 -5.98 -15.86 3.82
N TYR A 540 -5.67 -17.13 3.54
CA TYR A 540 -5.99 -18.27 4.41
C TYR A 540 -4.75 -19.12 4.63
N ARG A 541 -4.52 -19.50 5.88
CA ARG A 541 -3.61 -20.57 6.28
C ARG A 541 -4.40 -21.86 6.44
N ALA A 542 -4.40 -22.73 5.42
CA ALA A 542 -5.18 -23.98 5.45
C ALA A 542 -4.75 -24.92 6.59
N ASP A 543 -3.50 -24.84 6.99
CA ASP A 543 -2.92 -25.55 8.14
C ASP A 543 -3.26 -24.89 9.50
N HIS A 544 -3.65 -23.60 9.49
CA HIS A 544 -4.05 -22.82 10.66
C HIS A 544 -5.31 -21.98 10.34
N PRO A 545 -6.48 -22.63 10.17
CA PRO A 545 -7.64 -21.98 9.59
C PRO A 545 -8.36 -20.98 10.50
N LYS A 546 -8.07 -20.99 11.80
CA LYS A 546 -8.75 -20.15 12.80
C LYS A 546 -7.85 -19.04 13.32
N LEU A 547 -8.44 -17.95 13.75
CA LEU A 547 -7.81 -16.91 14.52
C LEU A 547 -7.35 -17.47 15.88
N ASN A 548 -6.19 -17.02 16.35
CA ASN A 548 -5.60 -17.48 17.62
C ASN A 548 -5.04 -16.27 18.41
N ASP A 549 -5.90 -15.61 19.18
CA ASP A 549 -5.49 -14.47 20.02
C ASP A 549 -4.56 -14.87 21.16
N THR A 550 -4.54 -16.13 21.57
CA THR A 550 -3.67 -16.57 22.66
C THR A 550 -2.18 -16.42 22.28
N ASP A 551 -1.81 -16.83 21.06
CA ASP A 551 -0.42 -16.84 20.62
C ASP A 551 -0.09 -15.68 19.67
N TRP A 552 -1.11 -15.11 19.00
CA TRP A 552 -0.94 -14.21 17.85
C TRP A 552 -1.59 -12.83 18.00
N HIS A 553 -2.09 -12.46 19.20
CA HIS A 553 -2.47 -11.05 19.45
C HIS A 553 -1.22 -10.19 19.64
N CYS A 554 -0.39 -10.16 18.60
CA CYS A 554 0.88 -9.45 18.55
C CYS A 554 1.19 -8.98 17.14
N PHE A 555 2.04 -7.96 17.01
CA PHE A 555 2.63 -7.58 15.74
C PHE A 555 3.71 -8.59 15.35
N THR A 556 3.75 -8.99 14.09
CA THR A 556 4.89 -9.69 13.51
C THR A 556 5.92 -8.65 13.06
N LEU A 557 7.18 -8.92 13.33
CA LEU A 557 8.30 -8.09 12.89
C LEU A 557 9.27 -8.92 12.07
N SER A 558 9.87 -8.30 11.05
CA SER A 558 11.01 -8.87 10.32
C SER A 558 12.14 -7.88 10.20
N GLN A 559 13.35 -8.39 10.06
CA GLN A 559 14.53 -7.62 9.72
C GLN A 559 15.39 -8.40 8.74
N TYR A 560 15.84 -7.71 7.70
CA TYR A 560 16.74 -8.26 6.69
C TYR A 560 18.17 -7.87 6.97
N ASP A 561 19.05 -8.84 7.02
CA ASP A 561 20.48 -8.62 7.07
C ASP A 561 21.04 -8.59 5.63
N ARG A 562 21.52 -7.42 5.24
CA ARG A 562 22.01 -7.20 3.88
C ARG A 562 23.31 -7.95 3.57
N GLU A 563 24.13 -8.23 4.60
CA GLU A 563 25.43 -8.89 4.39
C GLU A 563 25.28 -10.40 4.23
N SER A 564 24.45 -11.01 5.08
CA SER A 564 24.16 -12.45 5.01
C SER A 564 23.04 -12.80 4.03
N GLY A 565 22.13 -11.85 3.74
CA GLY A 565 20.91 -12.09 2.98
C GLY A 565 19.82 -12.82 3.77
N GLU A 566 19.96 -12.93 5.09
CA GLU A 566 19.05 -13.65 5.96
C GLU A 566 17.94 -12.78 6.54
N TRP A 567 16.79 -13.40 6.80
CA TRP A 567 15.66 -12.78 7.47
C TRP A 567 15.54 -13.28 8.91
N THR A 568 15.34 -12.36 9.84
CA THR A 568 14.97 -12.67 11.22
C THR A 568 13.53 -12.26 11.47
N MET A 569 12.78 -13.08 12.23
CA MET A 569 11.40 -12.84 12.59
C MET A 569 11.27 -12.67 14.10
N ASP A 570 10.39 -11.75 14.53
CA ASP A 570 10.16 -11.42 15.92
C ASP A 570 8.70 -11.02 16.15
N LYS A 571 8.29 -10.84 17.41
CA LYS A 571 6.96 -10.38 17.83
C LYS A 571 7.07 -9.11 18.66
N ALA A 572 6.08 -8.24 18.55
CA ALA A 572 5.93 -7.08 19.43
C ALA A 572 4.51 -7.06 20.03
N PRO A 573 4.35 -6.65 21.30
CA PRO A 573 3.06 -6.64 21.97
C PRO A 573 2.11 -5.59 21.40
N VAL A 574 0.81 -5.85 21.51
CA VAL A 574 -0.24 -4.86 21.24
C VAL A 574 -0.53 -4.10 22.52
N TYR A 575 -0.52 -2.77 22.45
CA TYR A 575 -0.91 -1.89 23.56
C TYR A 575 -2.18 -1.15 23.19
N HIS A 576 -3.13 -1.12 24.10
CA HIS A 576 -4.33 -0.30 23.99
C HIS A 576 -4.13 1.01 24.72
N ILE A 577 -4.38 2.13 24.06
CA ILE A 577 -4.35 3.49 24.60
C ILE A 577 -5.74 4.13 24.62
N VAL A 578 -6.67 3.52 23.92
CA VAL A 578 -8.07 3.94 23.84
C VAL A 578 -8.94 2.80 24.37
N ASP A 579 -9.89 3.12 25.28
CA ASP A 579 -10.83 2.19 25.89
C ASP A 579 -11.88 1.64 24.88
#